data_106ff8d6dab13456d43f0184cd71f8cf
#
_entry.id   106ff8d6dab13456d43f0184cd71f8cf
#
_cell.length_a   1.000
_cell.length_b   1.000
_cell.length_c   1.000
_cell.angle_alpha   90.00
_cell.angle_beta   90.00
_cell.angle_gamma   90.00
#
_symmetry.space_group_name_H-M   'P 1'
#
loop_
_entity.id
_entity.type
_entity.pdbx_description
1 polymer ?
#
loop_
_entity_poly.entity_id
_entity_poly.type
_entity_poly.pdbx_seq_one_letter_code
_entity_poly.pdbx_strand_id
1 'polypeptide(L)'
;MPNENQKPNLYSLFSNGHLQTIWTSIVGKYTLKKTSKFFFTRTRFKTPDNDFLDFDWLVNKKKTESSTLLVLFHGIEGSSDSQYSLAFANIAIENSWSFVVINFRGCSGEINLAPRAYHAGDTEEIDWVLKKIDSIVTADTIFCVGISLGGNALLKWLSMHDRALYSNLSRLKAIAVVSAPLDLVSSGKKLENEVNGIIYSRFFLRTMKKKAKHKWNQFPGLFDLENVICAKTMKQFDNSFTAPVHKFLNVHDYWKKSSSIDEIKFITSHSLIVNAKNDPIVPSFNIKDLNITSENVEYWNPNFGGHVGFSSKINLKKFESQFLWMPRMIGNWFLKTHKTQ
;
A
#
# COMPACT_ATOMS: atom_id res chain seq x y z
N MET A 1 11.61 -13.97 15.85
CA MET A 1 11.48 -14.59 14.51
C MET A 1 10.39 -15.64 14.60
N PRO A 2 9.43 -15.72 13.68
CA PRO A 2 8.51 -16.87 13.67
C PRO A 2 9.35 -18.13 13.51
N ASN A 3 9.03 -19.15 14.31
CA ASN A 3 9.68 -20.46 14.27
C ASN A 3 9.80 -20.93 12.82
N GLU A 4 10.91 -21.54 12.44
CA GLU A 4 11.13 -22.10 11.09
C GLU A 4 10.02 -23.04 10.63
N ASN A 5 9.29 -23.66 11.57
CA ASN A 5 8.11 -24.49 11.33
C ASN A 5 6.84 -23.71 10.94
N GLN A 6 6.83 -22.37 11.03
CA GLN A 6 5.77 -21.50 10.53
C GLN A 6 6.14 -20.78 9.22
N LYS A 7 7.33 -21.07 8.67
CA LYS A 7 7.64 -20.64 7.30
C LYS A 7 6.57 -21.26 6.41
N PRO A 8 5.81 -20.43 5.69
CA PRO A 8 4.79 -20.97 4.79
C PRO A 8 5.48 -21.91 3.82
N ASN A 9 5.12 -23.17 3.86
CA ASN A 9 5.34 -24.08 2.76
C ASN A 9 4.47 -23.54 1.60
N LEU A 10 4.95 -22.45 1.00
CA LEU A 10 4.41 -21.89 -0.24
C LEU A 10 4.72 -22.86 -1.38
N TYR A 11 4.09 -24.04 -1.33
CA TYR A 11 3.86 -24.80 -2.53
C TYR A 11 2.82 -24.01 -3.32
N SER A 12 3.20 -22.82 -3.78
CA SER A 12 2.43 -22.19 -4.83
C SER A 12 2.59 -23.09 -6.05
N LEU A 13 1.53 -23.30 -6.79
CA LEU A 13 1.58 -23.88 -8.15
C LEU A 13 2.62 -23.16 -9.03
N PHE A 14 3.07 -21.99 -8.59
CA PHE A 14 3.98 -21.12 -9.29
C PHE A 14 5.06 -20.62 -8.33
N SER A 15 6.30 -21.04 -8.54
CA SER A 15 7.49 -20.40 -7.94
C SER A 15 7.82 -19.05 -8.62
N ASN A 16 7.17 -18.77 -9.75
CA ASN A 16 7.39 -17.56 -10.54
C ASN A 16 6.62 -16.37 -9.95
N GLY A 17 7.34 -15.30 -9.57
CA GLY A 17 6.76 -14.10 -8.96
C GLY A 17 5.77 -13.37 -9.86
N HIS A 18 5.96 -13.40 -11.19
CA HIS A 18 5.02 -12.80 -12.14
C HIS A 18 3.67 -13.52 -12.13
N LEU A 19 3.70 -14.86 -12.18
CA LEU A 19 2.48 -15.66 -12.13
C LEU A 19 1.74 -15.46 -10.79
N GLN A 20 2.46 -15.40 -9.67
CA GLN A 20 1.87 -15.10 -8.36
C GLN A 20 1.18 -13.73 -8.34
N THR A 21 1.85 -12.70 -8.88
CA THR A 21 1.32 -11.34 -8.97
C THR A 21 0.06 -11.29 -9.81
N ILE A 22 0.09 -11.83 -11.03
CA ILE A 22 -1.02 -11.79 -11.98
C ILE A 22 -2.19 -12.66 -11.49
N TRP A 23 -1.91 -13.88 -11.01
CA TRP A 23 -2.93 -14.79 -10.49
C TRP A 23 -3.74 -14.15 -9.37
N THR A 24 -3.06 -13.59 -8.38
CA THR A 24 -3.73 -12.98 -7.24
C THR A 24 -4.49 -11.71 -7.63
N SER A 25 -3.94 -10.90 -8.54
CA SER A 25 -4.61 -9.67 -8.98
C SER A 25 -5.86 -9.93 -9.82
N ILE A 26 -5.90 -10.99 -10.61
CA ILE A 26 -7.04 -11.32 -11.49
C ILE A 26 -7.97 -12.33 -10.82
N VAL A 27 -7.46 -13.55 -10.55
CA VAL A 27 -8.28 -14.64 -10.02
C VAL A 27 -8.64 -14.39 -8.57
N GLY A 28 -7.70 -13.87 -7.76
CA GLY A 28 -7.95 -13.50 -6.38
C GLY A 28 -9.02 -12.41 -6.27
N LYS A 29 -8.92 -11.36 -7.07
CA LYS A 29 -9.93 -10.29 -7.12
C LYS A 29 -11.31 -10.83 -7.47
N TYR A 30 -11.42 -11.61 -8.56
CA TYR A 30 -12.68 -12.21 -8.98
C TYR A 30 -13.28 -13.10 -7.89
N THR A 31 -12.47 -14.01 -7.34
CA THR A 31 -12.90 -14.96 -6.30
C THR A 31 -13.37 -14.24 -5.05
N LEU A 32 -12.55 -13.35 -4.51
CA LEU A 32 -12.89 -12.60 -3.29
C LEU A 32 -14.15 -11.74 -3.50
N LYS A 33 -14.30 -11.09 -4.65
CA LYS A 33 -15.49 -10.29 -4.95
C LYS A 33 -16.75 -11.15 -5.02
N LYS A 34 -16.65 -12.36 -5.57
CA LYS A 34 -17.78 -13.31 -5.67
C LYS A 34 -18.16 -13.90 -4.31
N THR A 35 -17.18 -14.19 -3.45
CA THR A 35 -17.41 -14.84 -2.15
C THR A 35 -17.69 -13.86 -1.01
N SER A 36 -17.34 -12.59 -1.16
CA SER A 36 -17.55 -11.56 -0.14
C SER A 36 -19.04 -11.29 0.09
N LYS A 37 -19.42 -11.26 1.37
CA LYS A 37 -20.78 -10.95 1.84
C LYS A 37 -20.87 -9.57 2.51
N PHE A 38 -19.96 -8.68 2.16
CA PHE A 38 -19.87 -7.32 2.67
C PHE A 38 -19.84 -6.32 1.52
N PHE A 39 -20.00 -5.06 1.82
CA PHE A 39 -19.83 -3.94 0.89
C PHE A 39 -19.14 -2.77 1.61
N PHE A 40 -18.71 -1.80 0.82
CA PHE A 40 -18.15 -0.57 1.34
C PHE A 40 -19.15 0.58 1.21
N THR A 41 -19.21 1.44 2.22
CA THR A 41 -19.86 2.74 2.14
C THR A 41 -18.80 3.83 2.11
N ARG A 42 -19.00 4.80 1.23
CA ARG A 42 -18.06 5.91 1.02
C ARG A 42 -18.43 7.11 1.85
N THR A 43 -17.43 7.69 2.51
CA THR A 43 -17.53 9.02 3.11
C THR A 43 -16.47 9.91 2.48
N ARG A 44 -16.88 11.03 1.92
CA ARG A 44 -15.96 12.04 1.35
C ARG A 44 -15.62 13.06 2.40
N PHE A 45 -14.32 13.33 2.55
CA PHE A 45 -13.82 14.38 3.42
C PHE A 45 -13.10 15.44 2.61
N LYS A 46 -13.42 16.71 2.89
CA LYS A 46 -12.71 17.85 2.32
C LYS A 46 -11.33 17.97 2.98
N THR A 47 -10.30 18.12 2.17
CA THR A 47 -8.92 18.33 2.61
C THR A 47 -8.59 19.83 2.76
N PRO A 48 -7.53 20.20 3.50
CA PRO A 48 -7.16 21.61 3.73
C PRO A 48 -6.89 22.43 2.46
N ASP A 49 -6.46 21.76 1.38
CA ASP A 49 -6.17 22.36 0.08
C ASP A 49 -7.41 22.46 -0.84
N ASN A 50 -8.61 22.42 -0.25
CA ASN A 50 -9.90 22.46 -0.96
C ASN A 50 -10.14 21.31 -1.95
N ASP A 51 -9.46 20.20 -1.76
CA ASP A 51 -9.66 18.94 -2.46
C ASP A 51 -10.50 17.97 -1.62
N PHE A 52 -10.51 16.69 -1.97
CA PHE A 52 -11.19 15.65 -1.20
C PHE A 52 -10.41 14.34 -1.20
N LEU A 53 -10.68 13.55 -0.16
CA LEU A 53 -10.33 12.13 -0.07
C LEU A 53 -11.58 11.31 0.27
N ASP A 54 -11.70 10.16 -0.37
CA ASP A 54 -12.80 9.23 -0.16
C ASP A 54 -12.34 8.04 0.69
N PHE A 55 -13.01 7.85 1.82
CA PHE A 55 -12.79 6.76 2.76
C PHE A 55 -13.89 5.72 2.55
N ASP A 56 -13.52 4.51 2.18
CA ASP A 56 -14.45 3.40 1.96
C ASP A 56 -14.49 2.50 3.20
N TRP A 57 -15.56 2.63 3.98
CA TRP A 57 -15.79 1.92 5.22
C TRP A 57 -16.45 0.58 4.98
N LEU A 58 -15.92 -0.47 5.59
CA LEU A 58 -16.52 -1.80 5.56
C LEU A 58 -17.84 -1.82 6.32
N VAL A 59 -18.89 -2.24 5.63
CA VAL A 59 -20.20 -2.50 6.25
C VAL A 59 -20.40 -4.00 6.41
N ASN A 60 -20.51 -4.43 7.65
CA ASN A 60 -20.83 -5.81 8.01
C ASN A 60 -22.17 -5.86 8.74
N LYS A 61 -23.03 -6.82 8.39
CA LYS A 61 -24.37 -6.99 9.00
C LYS A 61 -24.31 -7.36 10.49
N LYS A 62 -23.18 -7.85 10.98
CA LYS A 62 -22.96 -8.23 12.38
C LYS A 62 -22.25 -7.10 13.16
N LYS A 63 -22.73 -5.87 13.07
CA LYS A 63 -22.07 -4.72 13.66
C LYS A 63 -22.12 -4.78 15.20
N THR A 64 -20.98 -5.04 15.82
CA THR A 64 -20.64 -4.56 17.16
C THR A 64 -19.70 -3.39 16.98
N GLU A 65 -19.79 -2.34 17.81
CA GLU A 65 -18.76 -1.31 17.88
C GLU A 65 -17.45 -2.00 18.20
N SER A 66 -16.47 -1.87 17.30
CA SER A 66 -15.18 -2.51 17.47
C SER A 66 -14.23 -1.55 18.17
N SER A 67 -13.55 -2.01 19.21
CA SER A 67 -12.45 -1.29 19.85
C SER A 67 -11.21 -1.18 18.95
N THR A 68 -11.18 -1.91 17.82
CA THR A 68 -10.04 -1.94 16.90
C THR A 68 -10.45 -1.52 15.49
N LEU A 69 -9.67 -0.62 14.90
CA LEU A 69 -9.79 -0.21 13.51
C LEU A 69 -8.55 -0.61 12.71
N LEU A 70 -8.76 -1.24 11.56
CA LEU A 70 -7.72 -1.46 10.56
C LEU A 70 -7.88 -0.43 9.42
N VAL A 71 -6.82 0.33 9.16
CA VAL A 71 -6.74 1.33 8.08
C VAL A 71 -5.85 0.80 6.98
N LEU A 72 -6.30 0.88 5.72
CA LEU A 72 -5.52 0.41 4.57
C LEU A 72 -5.22 1.55 3.60
N PHE A 73 -3.93 1.73 3.29
CA PHE A 73 -3.41 2.58 2.23
C PHE A 73 -3.01 1.72 1.04
N HIS A 74 -3.65 1.91 -0.09
CA HIS A 74 -3.50 1.06 -1.26
C HIS A 74 -2.23 1.35 -2.09
N GLY A 75 -1.87 0.44 -2.99
CA GLY A 75 -0.79 0.63 -3.95
C GLY A 75 -1.18 1.52 -5.12
N ILE A 76 -0.22 1.71 -6.04
CA ILE A 76 -0.43 2.49 -7.27
C ILE A 76 -1.70 2.02 -8.01
N GLU A 77 -2.57 2.98 -8.39
CA GLU A 77 -3.84 2.74 -9.08
C GLU A 77 -4.79 1.75 -8.38
N GLY A 78 -4.58 1.53 -7.07
CA GLY A 78 -5.45 0.70 -6.24
C GLY A 78 -6.71 1.43 -5.75
N SER A 79 -7.54 0.71 -5.00
CA SER A 79 -8.77 1.21 -4.35
C SER A 79 -9.32 0.17 -3.37
N SER A 80 -10.48 0.43 -2.79
CA SER A 80 -11.24 -0.56 -2.01
C SER A 80 -11.64 -1.81 -2.81
N ASP A 81 -11.66 -1.73 -4.16
CA ASP A 81 -11.96 -2.86 -5.07
C ASP A 81 -10.70 -3.70 -5.43
N SER A 82 -9.55 -3.41 -4.85
CA SER A 82 -8.33 -4.19 -5.04
C SER A 82 -8.40 -5.53 -4.29
N GLN A 83 -7.78 -6.59 -4.85
CA GLN A 83 -7.79 -7.93 -4.25
C GLN A 83 -7.32 -7.95 -2.80
N TYR A 84 -6.28 -7.17 -2.48
CA TYR A 84 -5.75 -7.07 -1.11
C TYR A 84 -6.71 -6.32 -0.18
N SER A 85 -7.41 -5.29 -0.67
CA SER A 85 -8.43 -4.59 0.12
C SER A 85 -9.57 -5.53 0.50
N LEU A 86 -10.05 -6.35 -0.46
CA LEU A 86 -11.06 -7.37 -0.22
C LEU A 86 -10.55 -8.47 0.73
N ALA A 87 -9.27 -8.85 0.62
CA ALA A 87 -8.67 -9.84 1.49
C ALA A 87 -8.54 -9.33 2.95
N PHE A 88 -8.06 -8.10 3.15
CA PHE A 88 -7.99 -7.50 4.48
C PHE A 88 -9.37 -7.23 5.09
N ALA A 89 -10.39 -6.89 4.28
CA ALA A 89 -11.77 -6.79 4.74
C ALA A 89 -12.27 -8.11 5.32
N ASN A 90 -11.98 -9.26 4.69
CA ASN A 90 -12.31 -10.57 5.26
C ASN A 90 -11.62 -10.81 6.61
N ILE A 91 -10.35 -10.46 6.74
CA ILE A 91 -9.61 -10.62 8.01
C ILE A 91 -10.14 -9.66 9.10
N ALA A 92 -10.54 -8.45 8.74
CA ALA A 92 -11.20 -7.54 9.66
C ALA A 92 -12.51 -8.14 10.19
N ILE A 93 -13.31 -8.77 9.32
CA ILE A 93 -14.54 -9.47 9.73
C ILE A 93 -14.24 -10.66 10.64
N GLU A 94 -13.23 -11.50 10.28
CA GLU A 94 -12.82 -12.66 11.08
C GLU A 94 -12.41 -12.25 12.51
N ASN A 95 -11.79 -11.07 12.66
CA ASN A 95 -11.32 -10.56 13.96
C ASN A 95 -12.30 -9.59 14.63
N SER A 96 -13.47 -9.35 14.07
CA SER A 96 -14.44 -8.35 14.55
C SER A 96 -13.87 -6.92 14.60
N TRP A 97 -12.97 -6.58 13.70
CA TRP A 97 -12.41 -5.23 13.55
C TRP A 97 -13.26 -4.37 12.63
N SER A 98 -13.29 -3.07 12.88
CA SER A 98 -13.68 -2.07 11.88
C SER A 98 -12.59 -1.99 10.81
N PHE A 99 -12.98 -1.62 9.58
CA PHE A 99 -12.02 -1.53 8.49
C PHE A 99 -12.36 -0.37 7.56
N VAL A 100 -11.33 0.33 7.12
CA VAL A 100 -11.45 1.44 6.16
C VAL A 100 -10.32 1.37 5.14
N VAL A 101 -10.67 1.61 3.88
CA VAL A 101 -9.70 1.81 2.78
C VAL A 101 -9.67 3.29 2.43
N ILE A 102 -8.50 3.87 2.46
CA ILE A 102 -8.27 5.25 2.05
C ILE A 102 -7.99 5.25 0.55
N ASN A 103 -8.88 5.84 -0.23
CA ASN A 103 -8.64 6.01 -1.65
C ASN A 103 -7.80 7.27 -1.87
N PHE A 104 -6.57 7.11 -2.35
CA PHE A 104 -5.72 8.23 -2.72
C PHE A 104 -6.36 9.08 -3.83
N ARG A 105 -5.91 10.31 -3.97
CA ARG A 105 -6.45 11.30 -4.91
C ARG A 105 -6.59 10.73 -6.31
N GLY A 106 -7.80 10.86 -6.88
CA GLY A 106 -8.12 10.33 -8.20
C GLY A 106 -8.23 8.80 -8.28
N CYS A 107 -8.28 8.07 -7.16
CA CYS A 107 -8.39 6.61 -7.13
C CYS A 107 -9.77 6.09 -6.70
N SER A 108 -10.69 6.96 -6.33
CA SER A 108 -12.06 6.63 -5.91
C SER A 108 -13.08 6.57 -7.05
N GLY A 109 -12.65 6.76 -8.30
CA GLY A 109 -13.50 6.85 -9.49
C GLY A 109 -13.70 8.28 -9.99
N GLU A 110 -13.38 9.29 -9.19
CA GLU A 110 -13.41 10.70 -9.56
C GLU A 110 -12.02 11.32 -9.50
N ILE A 111 -11.74 12.25 -10.40
CA ILE A 111 -10.48 13.02 -10.38
C ILE A 111 -10.58 14.08 -9.28
N ASN A 112 -9.54 14.17 -8.47
CA ASN A 112 -9.41 15.16 -7.41
C ASN A 112 -9.37 16.61 -7.97
N LEU A 113 -9.66 17.59 -7.12
CA LEU A 113 -9.85 18.98 -7.53
C LEU A 113 -8.55 19.81 -7.53
N ALA A 114 -7.64 19.55 -6.59
CA ALA A 114 -6.39 20.33 -6.47
C ALA A 114 -5.38 19.99 -7.59
N PRO A 115 -4.44 20.93 -7.92
CA PRO A 115 -3.38 20.71 -8.91
C PRO A 115 -2.27 19.80 -8.37
N ARG A 116 -2.65 18.64 -7.85
CA ARG A 116 -1.75 17.62 -7.33
C ARG A 116 -2.31 16.21 -7.58
N ALA A 117 -1.47 15.21 -7.42
CA ALA A 117 -1.82 13.80 -7.43
C ALA A 117 -1.27 13.13 -6.14
N TYR A 118 -1.54 11.86 -5.93
CA TYR A 118 -0.85 11.09 -4.90
C TYR A 118 0.54 10.67 -5.38
N HIS A 119 1.47 10.50 -4.45
CA HIS A 119 2.83 10.03 -4.77
C HIS A 119 3.44 9.23 -3.61
N ALA A 120 4.58 8.54 -3.88
CA ALA A 120 5.16 7.57 -2.96
C ALA A 120 5.73 8.16 -1.66
N GLY A 121 5.96 9.47 -1.60
CA GLY A 121 6.49 10.16 -0.43
C GLY A 121 5.51 11.14 0.20
N ASP A 122 4.20 10.99 -0.02
CA ASP A 122 3.17 11.96 0.43
C ASP A 122 2.84 11.78 1.93
N THR A 123 3.80 12.14 2.77
CA THR A 123 3.68 12.01 4.22
C THR A 123 2.66 12.97 4.83
N GLU A 124 2.47 14.14 4.23
CA GLU A 124 1.48 15.12 4.68
C GLU A 124 0.05 14.61 4.50
N GLU A 125 -0.21 13.90 3.39
CA GLU A 125 -1.52 13.30 3.16
C GLU A 125 -1.77 12.14 4.14
N ILE A 126 -0.78 11.28 4.40
CA ILE A 126 -0.88 10.22 5.40
C ILE A 126 -1.16 10.81 6.79
N ASP A 127 -0.43 11.87 7.18
CA ASP A 127 -0.60 12.55 8.47
C ASP A 127 -2.01 13.12 8.62
N TRP A 128 -2.48 13.83 7.59
CA TRP A 128 -3.84 14.39 7.61
C TRP A 128 -4.90 13.29 7.72
N VAL A 129 -4.76 12.20 6.97
CA VAL A 129 -5.68 11.05 7.00
C VAL A 129 -5.73 10.44 8.40
N LEU A 130 -4.58 10.18 9.01
CA LEU A 130 -4.53 9.53 10.31
C LEU A 130 -5.07 10.42 11.42
N LYS A 131 -4.78 11.73 11.40
CA LYS A 131 -5.40 12.72 12.29
C LYS A 131 -6.91 12.79 12.10
N LYS A 132 -7.37 12.76 10.84
CA LYS A 132 -8.81 12.75 10.55
C LYS A 132 -9.48 11.51 11.11
N ILE A 133 -8.91 10.33 10.89
CA ILE A 133 -9.40 9.06 11.47
C ILE A 133 -9.43 9.17 13.00
N ASP A 134 -8.32 9.60 13.61
CA ASP A 134 -8.22 9.75 15.06
C ASP A 134 -9.31 10.66 15.63
N SER A 135 -9.73 11.69 14.89
CA SER A 135 -10.78 12.63 15.32
C SER A 135 -12.21 12.11 15.18
N ILE A 136 -12.46 11.09 14.36
CA ILE A 136 -13.85 10.66 14.02
C ILE A 136 -14.18 9.24 14.49
N VAL A 137 -13.20 8.43 14.89
CA VAL A 137 -13.43 7.05 15.34
C VAL A 137 -13.38 6.94 16.85
N THR A 138 -14.14 6.00 17.39
CA THR A 138 -14.17 5.67 18.82
C THR A 138 -13.26 4.49 19.18
N ALA A 139 -12.62 3.87 18.17
CA ALA A 139 -11.74 2.72 18.39
C ALA A 139 -10.53 3.11 19.28
N ASP A 140 -10.21 2.25 20.25
CA ASP A 140 -9.07 2.44 21.17
C ASP A 140 -7.74 2.03 20.54
N THR A 141 -7.81 1.17 19.53
CA THR A 141 -6.66 0.61 18.83
C THR A 141 -6.78 0.85 17.34
N ILE A 142 -5.74 1.41 16.74
CA ILE A 142 -5.62 1.61 15.30
C ILE A 142 -4.43 0.80 14.79
N PHE A 143 -4.66 -0.05 13.80
CA PHE A 143 -3.62 -0.69 13.01
C PHE A 143 -3.65 -0.12 11.59
N CYS A 144 -2.48 0.00 10.97
CA CYS A 144 -2.39 0.46 9.59
C CYS A 144 -1.71 -0.59 8.70
N VAL A 145 -2.22 -0.73 7.48
CA VAL A 145 -1.59 -1.53 6.44
C VAL A 145 -1.32 -0.66 5.22
N GLY A 146 -0.07 -0.66 4.76
CA GLY A 146 0.33 -0.01 3.53
C GLY A 146 0.71 -1.03 2.46
N ILE A 147 0.15 -0.89 1.27
CA ILE A 147 0.43 -1.79 0.14
C ILE A 147 1.27 -1.06 -0.91
N SER A 148 2.40 -1.66 -1.32
CA SER A 148 3.24 -1.13 -2.41
C SER A 148 3.57 0.37 -2.19
N LEU A 149 3.18 1.26 -3.10
CA LEU A 149 3.37 2.70 -2.98
C LEU A 149 2.83 3.26 -1.65
N GLY A 150 1.62 2.85 -1.25
CA GLY A 150 1.03 3.26 0.04
C GLY A 150 1.84 2.77 1.24
N GLY A 151 2.50 1.61 1.11
CA GLY A 151 3.43 1.09 2.12
C GLY A 151 4.67 1.95 2.28
N ASN A 152 5.26 2.40 1.18
CA ASN A 152 6.41 3.29 1.23
C ASN A 152 6.05 4.65 1.85
N ALA A 153 4.93 5.25 1.45
CA ALA A 153 4.46 6.51 2.02
C ALA A 153 4.20 6.39 3.53
N LEU A 154 3.59 5.28 3.97
CA LEU A 154 3.29 5.01 5.37
C LEU A 154 4.57 4.81 6.20
N LEU A 155 5.57 4.07 5.71
CA LEU A 155 6.86 3.92 6.40
C LEU A 155 7.60 5.25 6.54
N LYS A 156 7.61 6.05 5.47
CA LYS A 156 8.24 7.35 5.49
C LYS A 156 7.54 8.29 6.49
N TRP A 157 6.22 8.30 6.50
CA TRP A 157 5.44 9.02 7.50
C TRP A 157 5.77 8.55 8.93
N LEU A 158 5.82 7.22 9.16
CA LEU A 158 6.08 6.67 10.48
C LEU A 158 7.46 7.09 11.04
N SER A 159 8.49 7.10 10.18
CA SER A 159 9.82 7.57 10.61
C SER A 159 9.80 9.03 11.06
N MET A 160 8.99 9.87 10.41
CA MET A 160 8.81 11.27 10.80
C MET A 160 7.98 11.39 12.09
N HIS A 161 6.94 10.57 12.25
CA HIS A 161 6.13 10.46 13.45
C HIS A 161 7.00 10.06 14.65
N ASP A 162 7.80 9.01 14.54
CA ASP A 162 8.67 8.49 15.60
C ASP A 162 9.78 9.47 15.99
N ARG A 163 10.14 10.38 15.07
CA ARG A 163 11.04 11.52 15.35
C ARG A 163 10.32 12.74 15.90
N ALA A 164 9.05 12.59 16.27
CA ALA A 164 8.18 13.67 16.76
C ALA A 164 8.04 14.88 15.82
N LEU A 165 8.18 14.66 14.51
CA LEU A 165 7.94 15.68 13.48
C LEU A 165 6.46 15.84 13.16
N TYR A 166 5.64 14.87 13.57
CA TYR A 166 4.18 14.89 13.50
C TYR A 166 3.55 14.68 14.89
N SER A 167 2.25 14.94 15.00
CA SER A 167 1.50 14.75 16.25
C SER A 167 1.51 13.30 16.69
N ASN A 168 1.61 13.08 17.99
CA ASN A 168 1.49 11.74 18.55
C ASN A 168 0.05 11.20 18.36
N LEU A 169 -0.05 10.00 17.83
CA LEU A 169 -1.29 9.25 17.68
C LEU A 169 -1.27 8.04 18.64
N SER A 170 -1.63 8.27 19.90
CA SER A 170 -1.52 7.27 20.97
C SER A 170 -2.30 5.97 20.71
N ARG A 171 -3.36 6.05 19.88
CA ARG A 171 -4.17 4.89 19.48
C ARG A 171 -3.56 4.09 18.33
N LEU A 172 -2.58 4.62 17.61
CA LEU A 172 -1.83 3.86 16.61
C LEU A 172 -0.88 2.90 17.32
N LYS A 173 -1.12 1.60 17.20
CA LYS A 173 -0.36 0.57 17.92
C LYS A 173 0.68 -0.14 17.06
N ALA A 174 0.38 -0.38 15.80
CA ALA A 174 1.33 -1.03 14.89
C ALA A 174 0.99 -0.76 13.42
N ILE A 175 1.99 -0.85 12.57
CA ILE A 175 1.81 -0.81 11.11
C ILE A 175 2.41 -2.04 10.44
N ALA A 176 1.84 -2.43 9.30
CA ALA A 176 2.44 -3.44 8.43
C ALA A 176 2.49 -2.91 7.00
N VAL A 177 3.57 -3.15 6.30
CA VAL A 177 3.69 -2.78 4.88
C VAL A 177 4.06 -3.99 4.03
N VAL A 178 3.45 -4.09 2.86
CA VAL A 178 3.57 -5.23 1.97
C VAL A 178 4.04 -4.79 0.61
N SER A 179 5.12 -5.41 0.12
CA SER A 179 5.71 -5.16 -1.20
C SER A 179 6.01 -3.66 -1.42
N ALA A 180 6.45 -2.96 -0.37
CA ALA A 180 6.75 -1.54 -0.45
C ALA A 180 8.05 -1.30 -1.23
N PRO A 181 8.08 -0.36 -2.20
CA PRO A 181 9.28 0.05 -2.91
C PRO A 181 10.13 0.96 -2.00
N LEU A 182 10.84 0.35 -1.02
CA LEU A 182 11.63 1.07 -0.01
C LEU A 182 12.66 2.01 -0.63
N ASP A 183 13.27 1.59 -1.74
CA ASP A 183 14.13 2.39 -2.61
C ASP A 183 13.47 2.51 -3.99
N LEU A 184 12.94 3.70 -4.29
CA LEU A 184 12.28 3.98 -5.57
C LEU A 184 13.26 4.00 -6.74
N VAL A 185 14.54 4.35 -6.51
CA VAL A 185 15.57 4.35 -7.56
C VAL A 185 15.83 2.92 -8.03
N SER A 186 16.04 2.00 -7.10
CA SER A 186 16.25 0.59 -7.41
C SER A 186 15.00 -0.07 -8.00
N SER A 187 13.81 0.29 -7.51
CA SER A 187 12.53 -0.19 -8.05
C SER A 187 12.31 0.30 -9.47
N GLY A 188 12.60 1.58 -9.76
CA GLY A 188 12.53 2.14 -11.10
C GLY A 188 13.50 1.46 -12.07
N LYS A 189 14.75 1.22 -11.67
CA LYS A 189 15.72 0.48 -12.47
C LYS A 189 15.26 -0.95 -12.78
N LYS A 190 14.67 -1.64 -11.79
CA LYS A 190 14.13 -2.99 -11.99
C LYS A 190 13.00 -3.01 -13.02
N LEU A 191 12.09 -2.02 -12.96
CA LEU A 191 11.01 -1.88 -13.94
C LEU A 191 11.50 -1.48 -15.35
N GLU A 192 12.66 -0.84 -15.48
CA GLU A 192 13.23 -0.48 -16.79
C GLU A 192 14.01 -1.60 -17.44
N ASN A 193 14.75 -2.40 -16.65
CA ASN A 193 15.75 -3.37 -17.16
C ASN A 193 15.15 -4.75 -17.48
N GLU A 194 14.00 -5.10 -16.93
CA GLU A 194 13.38 -6.39 -17.17
C GLU A 194 12.24 -6.27 -18.20
N VAL A 195 12.20 -7.20 -19.18
CA VAL A 195 11.12 -7.25 -20.20
C VAL A 195 9.74 -7.24 -19.53
N ASN A 196 9.63 -7.93 -18.40
CA ASN A 196 8.40 -7.99 -17.62
C ASN A 196 8.09 -6.66 -16.92
N GLY A 197 9.09 -5.87 -16.53
CA GLY A 197 8.92 -4.53 -15.98
C GLY A 197 8.23 -3.57 -16.95
N ILE A 198 8.52 -3.71 -18.24
CA ILE A 198 7.85 -2.96 -19.32
C ILE A 198 6.35 -3.27 -19.34
N ILE A 199 5.95 -4.52 -19.12
CA ILE A 199 4.53 -4.94 -19.10
C ILE A 199 3.81 -4.28 -17.92
N TYR A 200 4.39 -4.30 -16.72
CA TYR A 200 3.81 -3.64 -15.55
C TYR A 200 3.75 -2.12 -15.70
N SER A 201 4.83 -1.53 -16.23
CA SER A 201 4.86 -0.08 -16.52
C SER A 201 3.73 0.30 -17.48
N ARG A 202 3.54 -0.44 -18.58
CA ARG A 202 2.44 -0.19 -19.53
C ARG A 202 1.07 -0.33 -18.90
N PHE A 203 0.89 -1.30 -18.02
CA PHE A 203 -0.37 -1.50 -17.30
C PHE A 203 -0.71 -0.29 -16.43
N PHE A 204 0.23 0.19 -15.60
CA PHE A 204 0.02 1.36 -14.75
C PHE A 204 -0.12 2.65 -15.57
N LEU A 205 0.76 2.86 -16.54
CA LEU A 205 0.75 4.06 -17.39
C LEU A 205 -0.56 4.25 -18.15
N ARG A 206 -1.28 3.18 -18.47
CA ARG A 206 -2.56 3.27 -19.17
C ARG A 206 -3.60 4.09 -18.41
N THR A 207 -3.71 3.90 -17.10
CA THR A 207 -4.66 4.61 -16.25
C THR A 207 -4.09 5.94 -15.78
N MET A 208 -2.82 5.99 -15.42
CA MET A 208 -2.13 7.19 -14.97
C MET A 208 -2.13 8.30 -16.02
N LYS A 209 -1.86 7.98 -17.29
CA LYS A 209 -1.94 8.95 -18.41
C LYS A 209 -3.34 9.50 -18.62
N LYS A 210 -4.38 8.68 -18.45
CA LYS A 210 -5.77 9.17 -18.51
C LYS A 210 -6.03 10.20 -17.40
N LYS A 211 -5.62 9.90 -16.18
CA LYS A 211 -5.76 10.82 -15.04
C LYS A 211 -4.94 12.10 -15.27
N ALA A 212 -3.71 11.97 -15.76
CA ALA A 212 -2.88 13.13 -16.10
C ALA A 212 -3.54 14.01 -17.16
N LYS A 213 -4.13 13.43 -18.21
CA LYS A 213 -4.87 14.20 -19.23
C LYS A 213 -6.06 14.96 -18.60
N HIS A 214 -6.82 14.34 -17.71
CA HIS A 214 -7.88 15.03 -16.97
C HIS A 214 -7.33 16.16 -16.12
N LYS A 215 -6.20 15.93 -15.44
CA LYS A 215 -5.53 16.94 -14.60
C LYS A 215 -5.03 18.13 -15.44
N TRP A 216 -4.50 17.87 -16.61
CA TRP A 216 -4.08 18.93 -17.53
C TRP A 216 -5.26 19.77 -18.02
N ASN A 217 -6.41 19.15 -18.30
CA ASN A 217 -7.62 19.89 -18.68
C ASN A 217 -8.14 20.78 -17.54
N GLN A 218 -7.97 20.37 -16.27
CA GLN A 218 -8.31 21.21 -15.11
C GLN A 218 -7.29 22.35 -14.93
N PHE A 219 -6.00 22.10 -15.21
CA PHE A 219 -4.89 23.00 -14.95
C PHE A 219 -3.93 23.02 -16.16
N PRO A 220 -4.30 23.69 -17.28
CA PRO A 220 -3.43 23.80 -18.45
C PRO A 220 -2.09 24.44 -18.09
N GLY A 221 -0.98 23.83 -18.55
CA GLY A 221 0.36 24.35 -18.29
C GLY A 221 0.99 23.87 -16.96
N LEU A 222 0.29 23.08 -16.15
CA LEU A 222 0.84 22.52 -14.90
C LEU A 222 2.05 21.59 -15.15
N PHE A 223 2.08 20.90 -16.28
CA PHE A 223 3.16 20.04 -16.75
C PHE A 223 3.10 19.91 -18.27
N ASP A 224 4.12 19.27 -18.87
CA ASP A 224 4.15 18.98 -20.31
C ASP A 224 3.30 17.73 -20.63
N LEU A 225 2.11 17.94 -21.20
CA LEU A 225 1.18 16.87 -21.54
C LEU A 225 1.74 15.93 -22.62
N GLU A 226 2.45 16.44 -23.62
CA GLU A 226 2.98 15.64 -24.72
C GLU A 226 4.00 14.63 -24.20
N ASN A 227 4.95 15.08 -23.38
CA ASN A 227 5.92 14.20 -22.73
C ASN A 227 5.26 13.15 -21.81
N VAL A 228 4.20 13.53 -21.09
CA VAL A 228 3.43 12.57 -20.26
C VAL A 228 2.75 11.52 -21.12
N ILE A 229 2.09 11.90 -22.20
CA ILE A 229 1.39 10.95 -23.07
C ILE A 229 2.38 10.03 -23.81
N CYS A 230 3.53 10.56 -24.24
CA CYS A 230 4.58 9.80 -24.90
C CYS A 230 5.40 8.90 -23.96
N ALA A 231 5.32 9.07 -22.63
CA ALA A 231 6.08 8.29 -21.66
C ALA A 231 5.85 6.77 -21.85
N LYS A 232 6.92 5.99 -21.93
CA LYS A 232 6.89 4.52 -22.08
C LYS A 232 7.29 3.80 -20.80
N THR A 233 7.94 4.50 -19.86
CA THR A 233 8.41 3.96 -18.58
C THR A 233 7.89 4.80 -17.42
N MET A 234 7.89 4.21 -16.21
CA MET A 234 7.54 4.94 -14.99
C MET A 234 8.46 6.14 -14.77
N LYS A 235 9.76 5.99 -15.07
CA LYS A 235 10.75 7.08 -14.97
C LYS A 235 10.38 8.27 -15.85
N GLN A 236 10.03 8.01 -17.11
CA GLN A 236 9.61 9.08 -18.02
C GLN A 236 8.33 9.77 -17.54
N PHE A 237 7.35 8.99 -17.06
CA PHE A 237 6.12 9.54 -16.52
C PHE A 237 6.38 10.38 -15.27
N ASP A 238 7.13 9.85 -14.31
CA ASP A 238 7.44 10.56 -13.07
C ASP A 238 8.24 11.83 -13.33
N ASN A 239 9.15 11.82 -14.32
CA ASN A 239 9.89 13.00 -14.69
C ASN A 239 9.03 14.10 -15.33
N SER A 240 8.00 13.71 -16.10
CA SER A 240 7.17 14.65 -16.84
C SER A 240 5.89 15.05 -16.12
N PHE A 241 5.42 14.24 -15.14
CA PHE A 241 4.20 14.48 -14.38
C PHE A 241 4.45 14.63 -12.89
N THR A 242 4.91 13.56 -12.21
CA THR A 242 4.99 13.54 -10.73
C THR A 242 5.96 14.60 -10.22
N ALA A 243 7.14 14.70 -10.82
CA ALA A 243 8.15 15.66 -10.39
C ALA A 243 7.69 17.13 -10.53
N PRO A 244 7.22 17.61 -11.70
CA PRO A 244 6.79 19.01 -11.83
C PRO A 244 5.53 19.32 -11.01
N VAL A 245 4.55 18.41 -10.95
CA VAL A 245 3.31 18.59 -10.18
C VAL A 245 3.60 18.80 -8.69
N HIS A 246 4.60 18.11 -8.16
CA HIS A 246 4.99 18.17 -6.74
C HIS A 246 6.27 18.98 -6.48
N LYS A 247 6.73 19.77 -7.48
CA LYS A 247 7.88 20.68 -7.37
C LYS A 247 9.20 19.99 -7.00
N PHE A 248 9.38 18.74 -7.42
CA PHE A 248 10.68 18.09 -7.41
C PHE A 248 11.50 18.55 -8.62
N LEU A 249 12.81 18.62 -8.47
CA LEU A 249 13.71 19.06 -9.56
C LEU A 249 13.64 18.15 -10.78
N ASN A 250 13.51 16.85 -10.58
CA ASN A 250 13.39 15.80 -11.59
C ASN A 250 12.99 14.48 -10.94
N VAL A 251 12.88 13.40 -11.73
CA VAL A 251 12.53 12.07 -11.23
C VAL A 251 13.53 11.52 -10.20
N HIS A 252 14.82 11.80 -10.32
CA HIS A 252 15.83 11.31 -9.38
C HIS A 252 15.68 12.01 -8.02
N ASP A 253 15.43 13.32 -8.02
CA ASP A 253 15.13 14.07 -6.80
C ASP A 253 13.84 13.56 -6.14
N TYR A 254 12.78 13.34 -6.94
CA TYR A 254 11.54 12.73 -6.46
C TYR A 254 11.80 11.37 -5.81
N TRP A 255 12.40 10.43 -6.54
CA TRP A 255 12.60 9.08 -6.06
C TRP A 255 13.49 9.03 -4.81
N LYS A 256 14.59 9.80 -4.80
CA LYS A 256 15.48 9.87 -3.64
C LYS A 256 14.76 10.42 -2.39
N LYS A 257 14.08 11.54 -2.53
CA LYS A 257 13.37 12.18 -1.42
C LYS A 257 12.17 11.38 -0.93
N SER A 258 11.55 10.60 -1.81
CA SER A 258 10.35 9.82 -1.49
C SER A 258 10.62 8.39 -1.03
N SER A 259 11.82 7.87 -1.19
CA SER A 259 12.23 6.56 -0.68
C SER A 259 12.21 6.52 0.84
N SER A 260 11.79 5.39 1.42
CA SER A 260 11.78 5.18 2.86
C SER A 260 13.00 4.42 3.39
N ILE A 261 13.84 3.86 2.53
CA ILE A 261 14.94 2.95 2.92
C ILE A 261 15.90 3.60 3.94
N ASP A 262 16.30 4.84 3.73
CA ASP A 262 17.21 5.57 4.63
C ASP A 262 16.53 6.03 5.93
N GLU A 263 15.20 5.98 5.97
CA GLU A 263 14.39 6.43 7.09
C GLU A 263 14.04 5.29 8.06
N ILE A 264 14.14 4.03 7.65
CA ILE A 264 13.76 2.86 8.46
C ILE A 264 14.52 2.83 9.79
N LYS A 265 15.76 3.27 9.81
CA LYS A 265 16.61 3.35 11.02
C LYS A 265 16.03 4.26 12.13
N PHE A 266 15.13 5.15 11.80
CA PHE A 266 14.50 6.04 12.75
C PHE A 266 13.16 5.51 13.30
N ILE A 267 12.67 4.39 12.76
CA ILE A 267 11.41 3.78 13.18
C ILE A 267 11.65 3.02 14.49
N THR A 268 10.88 3.38 15.50
CA THR A 268 10.89 2.75 16.83
C THR A 268 9.55 2.12 17.17
N SER A 269 8.50 2.51 16.50
CA SER A 269 7.16 1.92 16.64
C SER A 269 7.08 0.50 16.07
N HIS A 270 6.15 -0.30 16.59
CA HIS A 270 5.93 -1.67 16.09
C HIS A 270 5.58 -1.67 14.61
N SER A 271 6.45 -2.24 13.82
CA SER A 271 6.38 -2.24 12.37
C SER A 271 6.75 -3.57 11.75
N LEU A 272 5.98 -4.00 10.75
CA LEU A 272 6.26 -5.19 9.96
C LEU A 272 6.44 -4.81 8.50
N ILE A 273 7.59 -5.16 7.94
CA ILE A 273 7.89 -4.98 6.52
C ILE A 273 7.90 -6.37 5.86
N VAL A 274 7.05 -6.57 4.85
CA VAL A 274 6.92 -7.86 4.12
C VAL A 274 7.24 -7.65 2.65
N ASN A 275 8.40 -8.12 2.20
CA ASN A 275 8.80 -8.07 0.79
C ASN A 275 9.28 -9.45 0.34
N ALA A 276 8.68 -10.04 -0.71
CA ALA A 276 9.11 -11.33 -1.24
C ALA A 276 10.40 -11.20 -2.06
N LYS A 277 11.27 -12.22 -2.00
CA LYS A 277 12.51 -12.24 -2.79
C LYS A 277 12.26 -12.31 -4.29
N ASN A 278 11.17 -12.95 -4.70
CA ASN A 278 10.78 -13.11 -6.10
C ASN A 278 9.78 -12.04 -6.58
N ASP A 279 9.66 -10.90 -5.87
CA ASP A 279 8.80 -9.80 -6.30
C ASP A 279 9.31 -9.25 -7.65
N PRO A 280 8.48 -9.22 -8.73
CA PRO A 280 8.92 -8.78 -10.05
C PRO A 280 8.98 -7.26 -10.23
N ILE A 281 8.48 -6.49 -9.26
CA ILE A 281 8.37 -5.02 -9.35
C ILE A 281 9.35 -4.36 -8.39
N VAL A 282 9.40 -4.85 -7.15
CA VAL A 282 10.21 -4.27 -6.08
C VAL A 282 11.44 -5.13 -5.83
N PRO A 283 12.65 -4.58 -5.69
CA PRO A 283 13.81 -5.34 -5.26
C PRO A 283 13.64 -5.79 -3.80
N SER A 284 14.13 -6.99 -3.49
CA SER A 284 14.26 -7.41 -2.11
C SER A 284 15.63 -6.97 -1.58
N PHE A 285 15.69 -6.70 -0.28
CA PHE A 285 16.91 -6.31 0.41
C PHE A 285 17.31 -7.40 1.41
N ASN A 286 18.60 -7.50 1.72
CA ASN A 286 19.02 -8.24 2.92
C ASN A 286 18.66 -7.42 4.15
N ILE A 287 18.32 -8.08 5.25
CA ILE A 287 17.97 -7.39 6.51
C ILE A 287 19.08 -6.45 6.98
N LYS A 288 20.34 -6.79 6.73
CA LYS A 288 21.51 -5.97 7.08
C LYS A 288 21.55 -4.64 6.31
N ASP A 289 21.01 -4.62 5.09
CA ASP A 289 21.03 -3.43 4.23
C ASP A 289 19.95 -2.42 4.62
N LEU A 290 18.98 -2.84 5.44
CA LEU A 290 17.86 -1.99 5.87
C LEU A 290 18.19 -1.12 7.08
N ASN A 291 19.37 -1.28 7.70
CA ASN A 291 19.79 -0.51 8.88
C ASN A 291 18.71 -0.46 9.99
N ILE A 292 17.98 -1.57 10.19
CA ILE A 292 16.98 -1.68 11.26
C ILE A 292 17.71 -1.63 12.61
N THR A 293 17.36 -0.65 13.44
CA THR A 293 17.98 -0.42 14.75
C THR A 293 17.08 -0.79 15.92
N SER A 294 15.77 -0.89 15.69
CA SER A 294 14.76 -1.18 16.72
C SER A 294 14.30 -2.63 16.64
N GLU A 295 14.19 -3.29 17.79
CA GLU A 295 13.58 -4.64 17.91
C GLU A 295 12.09 -4.66 17.57
N ASN A 296 11.44 -3.50 17.58
CA ASN A 296 10.04 -3.35 17.20
C ASN A 296 9.82 -3.39 15.69
N VAL A 297 10.89 -3.36 14.88
CA VAL A 297 10.79 -3.42 13.42
C VAL A 297 11.15 -4.82 12.94
N GLU A 298 10.15 -5.54 12.45
CA GLU A 298 10.32 -6.87 11.88
C GLU A 298 10.38 -6.80 10.35
N TYR A 299 11.28 -7.59 9.74
CA TYR A 299 11.37 -7.77 8.29
C TYR A 299 11.13 -9.23 7.90
N TRP A 300 10.04 -9.47 7.18
CA TRP A 300 9.73 -10.77 6.60
C TRP A 300 10.07 -10.77 5.11
N ASN A 301 11.02 -11.63 4.74
CA ASN A 301 11.50 -11.74 3.37
C ASN A 301 11.37 -13.17 2.83
N PRO A 302 10.13 -13.65 2.58
CA PRO A 302 9.90 -15.00 2.08
C PRO A 302 10.44 -15.15 0.65
N ASN A 303 10.83 -16.39 0.29
CA ASN A 303 11.37 -16.69 -1.03
C ASN A 303 10.35 -16.44 -2.15
N PHE A 304 9.06 -16.62 -1.85
CA PHE A 304 7.96 -16.54 -2.79
C PHE A 304 6.86 -15.61 -2.26
N GLY A 305 6.14 -14.96 -3.16
CA GLY A 305 5.06 -14.03 -2.82
C GLY A 305 4.67 -13.15 -4.00
N GLY A 306 5.57 -12.98 -4.96
CA GLY A 306 5.38 -12.01 -6.04
C GLY A 306 5.14 -10.60 -5.48
N HIS A 307 4.51 -9.74 -6.26
CA HIS A 307 4.10 -8.43 -5.81
C HIS A 307 2.67 -8.49 -5.25
N VAL A 308 2.55 -8.50 -3.93
CA VAL A 308 1.25 -8.61 -3.20
C VAL A 308 0.47 -9.91 -3.54
N GLY A 309 1.18 -10.93 -4.06
CA GLY A 309 0.55 -12.17 -4.55
C GLY A 309 0.69 -13.35 -3.60
N PHE A 310 1.00 -13.15 -2.35
CA PHE A 310 1.28 -14.16 -1.31
C PHE A 310 0.12 -15.15 -1.13
N SER A 311 0.03 -16.14 -2.01
CA SER A 311 -1.00 -17.18 -1.94
C SER A 311 -0.48 -18.43 -1.21
N SER A 312 -1.34 -19.07 -0.41
CA SER A 312 -1.07 -20.37 0.19
C SER A 312 -1.37 -21.53 -0.76
N LYS A 313 -1.22 -22.77 -0.29
CA LYS A 313 -1.69 -23.97 -1.00
C LYS A 313 -3.17 -23.83 -1.39
N ILE A 314 -3.50 -24.27 -2.59
CA ILE A 314 -4.88 -24.30 -3.06
C ILE A 314 -5.67 -25.33 -2.24
N ASN A 315 -6.73 -24.87 -1.61
CA ASN A 315 -7.74 -25.73 -0.99
C ASN A 315 -9.00 -25.67 -1.88
N LEU A 316 -9.29 -26.76 -2.59
CA LEU A 316 -10.43 -26.80 -3.50
C LEU A 316 -11.79 -26.62 -2.81
N LYS A 317 -11.89 -26.96 -1.50
CA LYS A 317 -13.13 -26.77 -0.71
C LYS A 317 -13.31 -25.32 -0.24
N LYS A 318 -12.20 -24.57 -0.10
CA LYS A 318 -12.16 -23.16 0.32
C LYS A 318 -11.16 -22.40 -0.56
N PHE A 319 -11.50 -22.31 -1.83
CA PHE A 319 -10.58 -21.78 -2.85
C PHE A 319 -10.12 -20.35 -2.55
N GLU A 320 -10.99 -19.53 -1.96
CA GLU A 320 -10.69 -18.15 -1.55
C GLU A 320 -9.62 -18.08 -0.46
N SER A 321 -9.49 -19.13 0.38
CA SER A 321 -8.58 -19.10 1.53
C SER A 321 -7.11 -18.91 1.17
N GLN A 322 -6.71 -19.30 -0.05
CA GLN A 322 -5.35 -19.09 -0.53
C GLN A 322 -4.97 -17.61 -0.63
N PHE A 323 -5.93 -16.73 -0.94
CA PHE A 323 -5.71 -15.29 -1.08
C PHE A 323 -5.76 -14.54 0.26
N LEU A 324 -6.22 -15.20 1.32
CA LEU A 324 -6.31 -14.64 2.67
C LEU A 324 -5.06 -14.92 3.53
N TRP A 325 -4.11 -15.69 3.01
CA TRP A 325 -2.98 -16.15 3.81
C TRP A 325 -2.13 -14.99 4.36
N MET A 326 -1.64 -14.10 3.51
CA MET A 326 -0.80 -12.97 3.94
C MET A 326 -1.57 -11.99 4.84
N PRO A 327 -2.80 -11.54 4.49
CA PRO A 327 -3.59 -10.72 5.40
C PRO A 327 -3.84 -11.37 6.76
N ARG A 328 -4.07 -12.70 6.81
CA ARG A 328 -4.26 -13.44 8.07
C ARG A 328 -2.98 -13.48 8.90
N MET A 329 -1.82 -13.68 8.28
CA MET A 329 -0.53 -13.64 8.96
C MET A 329 -0.26 -12.27 9.57
N ILE A 330 -0.56 -11.20 8.84
CA ILE A 330 -0.45 -9.83 9.34
C ILE A 330 -1.45 -9.57 10.47
N GLY A 331 -2.70 -10.01 10.32
CA GLY A 331 -3.71 -9.90 11.39
C GLY A 331 -3.28 -10.59 12.69
N ASN A 332 -2.72 -11.79 12.58
CA ASN A 332 -2.17 -12.51 13.72
C ASN A 332 -0.96 -11.80 14.35
N TRP A 333 -0.11 -11.18 13.51
CA TRP A 333 0.99 -10.37 14.00
C TRP A 333 0.51 -9.14 14.77
N PHE A 334 -0.49 -8.42 14.29
CA PHE A 334 -1.11 -7.31 15.02
C PHE A 334 -1.68 -7.74 16.37
N LEU A 335 -2.40 -8.87 16.42
CA LEU A 335 -2.95 -9.40 17.68
C LEU A 335 -1.87 -9.77 18.69
N LYS A 336 -0.75 -10.33 18.21
CA LYS A 336 0.38 -10.68 19.08
C LYS A 336 1.04 -9.41 19.64
N THR A 337 1.34 -8.45 18.78
CA THR A 337 2.00 -7.19 19.15
C THR A 337 1.16 -6.38 20.14
N HIS A 338 -0.16 -6.35 19.97
CA HIS A 338 -1.06 -5.64 20.89
C HIS A 338 -1.14 -6.28 22.30
N LYS A 339 -0.94 -7.58 22.42
CA LYS A 339 -0.94 -8.27 23.72
C LYS A 339 0.34 -8.07 24.54
N THR A 340 1.41 -7.63 23.88
CA THR A 340 2.72 -7.41 24.50
C THR A 340 2.96 -5.96 24.91
N GLN A 341 2.03 -5.07 24.61
CA GLN A 341 1.96 -3.67 25.06
C GLN A 341 1.04 -3.55 26.29
#